data_a92858846c3c51adfdcdc915a0946606
#
_entry.id   a92858846c3c51adfdcdc915a0946606
#
_cell.length_a   1.000
_cell.length_b   1.000
_cell.length_c   1.000
_cell.angle_alpha   90.00
_cell.angle_beta   90.00
_cell.angle_gamma   90.00
#
_symmetry.space_group_name_H-M   'P 1'
#
loop_
_entity.id
_entity.type
_entity.pdbx_description
1 polymer ?
#
loop_
_entity_poly.entity_id
_entity_poly.type
_entity_poly.pdbx_seq_one_letter_code
_entity_poly.pdbx_strand_id
1 'polypeptide(L)'
;ENEVNAYVDQVRRHHTQLLDTLIKEVSAKLGEDAADYIKLQLNMPKGSARKVIPELAKELQVDCIVMGTVARTGVPGLFMGNTAETILDQLECSVLAIKPPGFVTPVTLEK
;
A
#
# COMPACT_ATOMS: atom_id res chain seq x y z
N GLU A 1 -5.43 -29.40 0.86
CA GLU A 1 -5.99 -28.16 1.44
C GLU A 1 -5.25 -27.70 2.69
N ASN A 2 -4.95 -28.63 3.64
CA ASN A 2 -4.26 -28.26 4.88
C ASN A 2 -2.85 -27.69 4.63
N GLU A 3 -2.12 -28.21 3.65
CA GLU A 3 -0.79 -27.74 3.31
C GLU A 3 -0.83 -26.33 2.70
N VAL A 4 -1.81 -26.04 1.85
CA VAL A 4 -1.99 -24.73 1.24
C VAL A 4 -2.36 -23.70 2.30
N ASN A 5 -3.27 -24.05 3.21
CA ASN A 5 -3.67 -23.17 4.29
C ASN A 5 -2.53 -22.89 5.26
N ALA A 6 -1.71 -23.90 5.56
CA ALA A 6 -0.52 -23.71 6.41
C ALA A 6 0.50 -22.79 5.75
N TYR A 7 0.70 -22.92 4.44
CA TYR A 7 1.59 -22.06 3.67
C TYR A 7 1.08 -20.59 3.68
N VAL A 8 -0.19 -20.40 3.41
CA VAL A 8 -0.81 -19.06 3.41
C VAL A 8 -0.68 -18.42 4.80
N ASP A 9 -0.93 -19.15 5.86
CA ASP A 9 -0.81 -18.66 7.22
C ASP A 9 0.64 -18.30 7.57
N GLN A 10 1.61 -19.07 7.08
CA GLN A 10 3.03 -18.79 7.27
C GLN A 10 3.45 -17.50 6.55
N VAL A 11 3.03 -17.33 5.29
CA VAL A 11 3.30 -16.12 4.51
C VAL A 11 2.65 -14.91 5.19
N ARG A 12 1.42 -15.06 5.65
CA ARG A 12 0.71 -14.00 6.34
C ARG A 12 1.41 -13.58 7.63
N ARG A 13 1.88 -14.52 8.44
CA ARG A 13 2.64 -14.22 9.65
C ARG A 13 3.94 -13.47 9.32
N HIS A 14 4.63 -13.88 8.26
CA HIS A 14 5.83 -13.21 7.81
C HIS A 14 5.56 -11.76 7.41
N HIS A 15 4.53 -11.52 6.61
CA HIS A 15 4.14 -10.18 6.19
C HIS A 15 3.69 -9.32 7.38
N THR A 16 2.99 -9.90 8.34
CA THR A 16 2.59 -9.19 9.55
C THR A 16 3.81 -8.75 10.35
N GLN A 17 4.82 -9.59 10.47
CA GLN A 17 6.07 -9.24 11.15
C GLN A 17 6.83 -8.11 10.43
N LEU A 18 6.89 -8.17 9.11
CA LEU A 18 7.52 -7.11 8.31
C LEU A 18 6.80 -5.77 8.48
N LEU A 19 5.49 -5.81 8.47
CA LEU A 19 4.67 -4.60 8.65
C LEU A 19 4.83 -4.03 10.06
N ASP A 20 4.85 -4.87 11.08
CA ASP A 20 5.08 -4.46 12.46
C ASP A 20 6.47 -3.81 12.63
N THR A 21 7.49 -4.39 12.03
CA THR A 21 8.84 -3.83 12.03
C THR A 21 8.87 -2.46 11.36
N LEU A 22 8.21 -2.33 10.21
CA LEU A 22 8.12 -1.06 9.49
C LEU A 22 7.45 0.02 10.35
N ILE A 23 6.36 -0.33 11.01
CA ILE A 23 5.64 0.60 11.88
C ILE A 23 6.52 1.07 13.04
N LYS A 24 7.28 0.16 13.65
CA LYS A 24 8.22 0.51 14.71
C LYS A 24 9.30 1.47 14.22
N GLU A 25 9.85 1.23 13.04
CA GLU A 25 10.85 2.12 12.43
C GLU A 25 10.29 3.51 12.15
N VAL A 26 9.10 3.58 11.57
CA VAL A 26 8.44 4.85 11.26
C VAL A 26 8.09 5.60 12.54
N SER A 27 7.55 4.92 13.54
CA SER A 27 7.22 5.52 14.84
C SER A 27 8.46 6.08 15.52
N ALA A 28 9.60 5.39 15.47
CA ALA A 28 10.85 5.87 16.00
C ALA A 28 11.34 7.16 15.30
N LYS A 29 11.15 7.24 13.99
CA LYS A 29 11.52 8.44 13.21
C LYS A 29 10.61 9.63 13.48
N LEU A 30 9.33 9.39 13.74
CA LEU A 30 8.35 10.45 14.00
C LEU A 30 8.45 11.03 15.41
N GLY A 31 8.97 10.26 16.38
CA GLY A 31 8.98 10.62 17.79
C GLY A 31 7.71 10.17 18.51
N GLU A 32 7.79 10.08 19.84
CA GLU A 32 6.70 9.54 20.66
C GLU A 32 5.41 10.34 20.56
N ASP A 33 5.49 11.66 20.58
CA ASP A 33 4.32 12.54 20.54
C ASP A 33 3.52 12.37 19.26
N ALA A 34 4.20 12.30 18.12
CA ALA A 34 3.55 12.12 16.82
C ALA A 34 2.99 10.70 16.68
N ALA A 35 3.70 9.69 17.16
CA ALA A 35 3.26 8.30 17.11
C ALA A 35 1.98 8.10 17.95
N ASP A 36 1.90 8.71 19.14
CA ASP A 36 0.71 8.65 19.98
C ASP A 36 -0.49 9.34 19.34
N TYR A 37 -0.25 10.43 18.61
CA TYR A 37 -1.31 11.17 17.93
C TYR A 37 -1.90 10.39 16.75
N ILE A 38 -1.10 9.64 16.00
CA ILE A 38 -1.51 8.98 14.74
C ILE A 38 -2.22 7.65 15.01
N LYS A 39 -2.44 7.09 16.02
CA LYS A 39 -3.21 5.84 16.29
C LYS A 39 -3.26 4.88 15.08
N LEU A 40 -2.13 4.27 14.76
CA LEU A 40 -2.04 3.35 13.63
C LEU A 40 -2.88 2.08 13.83
N GLN A 41 -3.62 1.69 12.82
CA GLN A 41 -4.37 0.43 12.80
C GLN A 41 -3.83 -0.48 11.70
N LEU A 42 -3.63 -1.75 12.03
CA LEU A 42 -3.19 -2.76 11.08
C LEU A 42 -4.37 -3.53 10.53
N ASN A 43 -4.48 -3.59 9.22
CA ASN A 43 -5.51 -4.37 8.53
C ASN A 43 -4.82 -5.30 7.54
N MET A 44 -5.05 -6.61 7.69
CA MET A 44 -4.48 -7.62 6.81
C MET A 44 -5.57 -8.55 6.28
N PRO A 45 -6.55 -8.03 5.53
CA PRO A 45 -7.59 -8.85 4.95
C PRO A 45 -7.03 -9.83 3.91
N LYS A 46 -7.71 -10.96 3.75
CA LYS A 46 -7.37 -11.96 2.74
C LYS A 46 -8.11 -11.66 1.45
N GLY A 47 -7.44 -11.82 0.33
CA GLY A 47 -8.05 -11.69 -0.99
C GLY A 47 -7.18 -10.92 -1.96
N SER A 48 -7.72 -10.68 -3.14
CA SER A 48 -7.07 -9.89 -4.16
C SER A 48 -7.04 -8.41 -3.76
N ALA A 49 -5.89 -7.78 -3.84
CA ALA A 49 -5.74 -6.36 -3.51
C ALA A 49 -6.71 -5.49 -4.32
N ARG A 50 -6.95 -5.83 -5.57
CA ARG A 50 -7.86 -5.09 -6.46
C ARG A 50 -9.28 -5.03 -5.95
N LYS A 51 -9.69 -6.05 -5.20
CA LYS A 51 -11.03 -6.15 -4.63
C LYS A 51 -11.08 -5.70 -3.18
N VAL A 52 -10.13 -6.17 -2.38
CA VAL A 52 -10.10 -5.98 -0.94
C VAL A 52 -9.85 -4.53 -0.57
N ILE A 53 -8.93 -3.84 -1.26
CA ILE A 53 -8.57 -2.46 -0.92
C ILE A 53 -9.73 -1.49 -1.12
N PRO A 54 -10.45 -1.49 -2.26
CA PRO A 54 -11.62 -0.62 -2.40
C PRO A 54 -12.73 -0.94 -1.41
N GLU A 55 -12.97 -2.21 -1.11
CA GLU A 55 -13.98 -2.61 -0.12
C GLU A 55 -13.62 -2.12 1.27
N LEU A 56 -12.37 -2.30 1.69
CA LEU A 56 -11.89 -1.85 3.00
C LEU A 56 -11.91 -0.32 3.10
N ALA A 57 -11.52 0.37 2.04
CA ALA A 57 -11.57 1.83 2.01
C ALA A 57 -12.99 2.36 2.22
N LYS A 58 -13.96 1.72 1.61
CA LYS A 58 -15.37 2.06 1.78
C LYS A 58 -15.87 1.74 3.18
N GLU A 59 -15.53 0.56 3.69
CA GLU A 59 -15.92 0.12 5.03
C GLU A 59 -15.37 1.06 6.12
N LEU A 60 -14.11 1.45 5.99
CA LEU A 60 -13.45 2.36 6.94
C LEU A 60 -13.78 3.84 6.69
N GLN A 61 -14.49 4.16 5.63
CA GLN A 61 -14.82 5.53 5.24
C GLN A 61 -13.59 6.44 5.18
N VAL A 62 -12.54 5.96 4.51
CA VAL A 62 -11.28 6.71 4.42
C VAL A 62 -11.44 7.98 3.61
N ASP A 63 -10.76 9.04 4.01
CA ASP A 63 -10.76 10.31 3.30
C ASP A 63 -9.69 10.37 2.22
N CYS A 64 -8.58 9.66 2.43
CA CYS A 64 -7.45 9.63 1.49
C CYS A 64 -6.73 8.29 1.57
N ILE A 65 -6.36 7.78 0.42
CA ILE A 65 -5.48 6.60 0.32
C ILE A 65 -4.10 7.07 -0.13
N VAL A 66 -3.08 6.59 0.58
CA VAL A 66 -1.67 6.80 0.20
C VAL A 66 -1.15 5.48 -0.34
N MET A 67 -0.64 5.48 -1.57
CA MET A 67 -0.19 4.25 -2.21
C MET A 67 0.93 4.48 -3.20
N GLY A 68 1.78 3.47 -3.37
CA GLY A 68 2.72 3.43 -4.47
C GLY A 68 2.00 3.01 -5.76
N THR A 69 2.41 3.54 -6.89
CA THR A 69 1.78 3.25 -8.18
C THR A 69 2.74 2.64 -9.19
N VAL A 70 4.02 2.50 -8.83
CA VAL A 70 5.05 1.99 -9.72
C VAL A 70 5.27 0.50 -9.44
N ALA A 71 5.15 -0.32 -10.48
CA ALA A 71 5.47 -1.74 -10.40
C ALA A 71 6.99 -1.94 -10.24
N ARG A 72 7.39 -2.97 -9.50
CA ARG A 72 8.80 -3.31 -9.29
C ARG A 72 9.47 -3.96 -10.50
N THR A 73 8.81 -4.07 -11.61
CA THR A 73 9.40 -4.60 -12.82
C THR A 73 10.29 -3.52 -13.41
N GLY A 74 11.57 -3.70 -13.41
CA GLY A 74 12.53 -2.75 -13.94
C GLY A 74 12.35 -2.40 -15.43
N VAL A 75 11.11 -2.28 -15.89
CA VAL A 75 10.79 -1.86 -17.26
C VAL A 75 10.72 -0.34 -17.28
N PRO A 76 11.65 0.33 -17.95
CA PRO A 76 11.63 1.78 -18.07
C PRO A 76 10.35 2.25 -18.77
N GLY A 77 9.72 3.28 -18.22
CA GLY A 77 8.55 3.91 -18.86
C GLY A 77 7.20 3.32 -18.46
N LEU A 78 7.15 2.33 -17.58
CA LEU A 78 5.88 1.89 -17.02
C LEU A 78 5.41 2.89 -15.97
N PHE A 79 4.24 3.44 -16.20
CA PHE A 79 3.71 4.56 -15.43
C PHE A 79 3.02 4.10 -14.16
N MET A 80 2.25 3.02 -14.25
CA MET A 80 1.41 2.57 -13.15
C MET A 80 1.23 1.06 -13.25
N GLY A 81 1.27 0.37 -12.10
CA GLY A 81 0.97 -1.06 -12.04
C GLY A 81 -0.51 -1.32 -12.30
N ASN A 82 -0.83 -2.47 -12.91
CA ASN A 82 -2.21 -2.84 -13.21
C ASN A 82 -3.10 -2.88 -11.95
N THR A 83 -2.54 -3.34 -10.84
CA THR A 83 -3.29 -3.40 -9.58
C THR A 83 -3.63 -2.00 -9.08
N ALA A 84 -2.66 -1.08 -9.10
CA ALA A 84 -2.89 0.31 -8.68
C ALA A 84 -3.94 0.99 -9.58
N GLU A 85 -3.84 0.81 -10.88
CA GLU A 85 -4.80 1.36 -11.83
C GLU A 85 -6.22 0.85 -11.55
N THR A 86 -6.38 -0.45 -11.34
CA THR A 86 -7.68 -1.06 -11.03
C THR A 86 -8.25 -0.52 -9.73
N ILE A 87 -7.42 -0.34 -8.71
CA ILE A 87 -7.84 0.21 -7.43
C ILE A 87 -8.31 1.66 -7.59
N LEU A 88 -7.53 2.48 -8.30
CA LEU A 88 -7.86 3.89 -8.51
C LEU A 88 -9.19 4.08 -9.21
N ASP A 89 -9.53 3.23 -10.16
CA ASP A 89 -10.81 3.30 -10.88
C ASP A 89 -12.02 3.05 -9.97
N GLN A 90 -11.83 2.40 -8.84
CA GLN A 90 -12.91 2.03 -7.92
C GLN A 90 -13.00 2.92 -6.68
N LEU A 91 -12.05 3.81 -6.46
CA LEU A 91 -12.02 4.65 -5.27
C LEU A 91 -12.87 5.91 -5.43
N GLU A 92 -13.57 6.25 -4.37
CA GLU A 92 -14.38 7.48 -4.30
C GLU A 92 -13.74 8.54 -3.38
N CYS A 93 -12.54 8.29 -2.91
CA CYS A 93 -11.79 9.19 -2.02
C CYS A 93 -10.57 9.78 -2.70
N SER A 94 -9.92 10.71 -2.04
CA SER A 94 -8.67 11.29 -2.52
C SER A 94 -7.54 10.26 -2.50
N VAL A 95 -6.59 10.41 -3.39
CA VAL A 95 -5.43 9.51 -3.49
C VAL A 95 -4.15 10.33 -3.54
N LEU A 96 -3.19 9.94 -2.72
CA LEU A 96 -1.82 10.44 -2.78
C LEU A 96 -0.92 9.33 -3.34
N ALA A 97 -0.48 9.51 -4.58
CA ALA A 97 0.41 8.56 -5.23
C ALA A 97 1.85 8.90 -4.94
N ILE A 98 2.60 7.93 -4.40
CA ILE A 98 4.00 8.11 -4.02
C ILE A 98 4.88 7.36 -5.01
N LYS A 99 5.90 8.03 -5.52
CA LYS A 99 6.91 7.44 -6.38
C LYS A 99 8.17 7.11 -5.59
N PRO A 100 8.91 6.07 -5.96
CA PRO A 100 10.17 5.75 -5.28
C PRO A 100 11.21 6.83 -5.54
N PRO A 101 12.21 6.96 -4.64
CA PRO A 101 13.33 7.86 -4.88
C PRO A 101 14.00 7.54 -6.21
N GLY A 102 14.36 8.58 -6.97
CA GLY A 102 14.98 8.42 -8.27
C GLY A 102 14.02 8.14 -9.42
N PHE A 103 12.72 8.09 -9.16
CA PHE A 103 11.74 7.95 -10.23
C PHE A 103 11.75 9.19 -11.12
N VAL A 104 11.88 8.94 -12.42
CA VAL A 104 11.82 10.02 -13.42
C VAL A 104 10.60 9.77 -14.30
N THR A 105 9.71 10.75 -14.38
CA THR A 105 8.57 10.64 -15.28
C THR A 105 9.03 10.71 -16.73
N PRO A 106 8.53 9.82 -17.59
CA PRO A 106 8.81 9.92 -19.04
C PRO A 106 8.04 11.06 -19.70
N VAL A 107 7.13 11.71 -19.01
CA VAL A 107 6.40 12.86 -19.53
C VAL A 107 7.22 14.11 -19.29
N THR A 108 7.60 14.77 -20.37
CA THR A 108 8.28 16.08 -20.29
C THR A 108 7.26 17.18 -20.54
N LEU A 109 7.30 18.20 -19.68
CA LEU A 109 6.51 19.40 -19.92
C LEU A 109 7.18 20.23 -20.99
N GLU A 110 6.54 20.36 -22.13
CA GLU A 110 6.97 21.32 -23.14
C GLU A 110 6.61 22.74 -22.68
N LYS A 111 7.60 23.56 -22.65
CA LYS A 111 7.39 24.99 -22.39
C LYS A 111 7.07 25.75 -23.67
#